data_6569e738762ac9a057fb110d16dffe2a
#
_entry.id   6569e738762ac9a057fb110d16dffe2a
#
_cell.length_a   1.000
_cell.length_b   1.000
_cell.length_c   1.000
_cell.angle_alpha   90.00
_cell.angle_beta   90.00
_cell.angle_gamma   90.00
#
_symmetry.space_group_name_H-M   'P 1'
#
loop_
_entity.id
_entity.type
_entity.pdbx_description
1 polymer ?
#
loop_
_entity_poly.entity_id
_entity_poly.type
_entity_poly.pdbx_seq_one_letter_code
_entity_poly.pdbx_strand_id
1 'polypeptide(L)'
;VEMIYIAGSSKIVQAMLAKEIPISEIAIPAVIQANMAGADLVMLAGPNHKPGQKLMVKPEIKSREDLKGKKLGVTRFGTSDDFLLRYILGQWGIQPDREVALIQMGGSQEILAGLSSRGIDGGMISSPLNLRALKLGFQMLVDLSAIGVDYQGAGVVTTRSYVRDHPDIVRRYLKAYVEGLHRFKSDRDFSLKVLAKYSRIAERDMLNETYQHYAVKVMPR
;
A
#
# COMPACT_ATOMS: atom_id res chain seq x y z
N VAL A 1 -12.75 7.73 -18.92
CA VAL A 1 -11.93 6.69 -18.25
C VAL A 1 -12.80 5.93 -17.28
N GLU A 2 -12.91 4.64 -17.44
CA GLU A 2 -13.54 3.75 -16.47
C GLU A 2 -12.48 3.33 -15.43
N MET A 3 -12.80 3.46 -14.14
CA MET A 3 -11.92 3.03 -13.06
C MET A 3 -12.46 1.76 -12.43
N ILE A 4 -11.64 0.72 -12.40
CA ILE A 4 -11.96 -0.59 -11.81
C ILE A 4 -11.04 -0.82 -10.62
N TYR A 5 -11.61 -1.14 -9.47
CA TYR A 5 -10.85 -1.54 -8.30
C TYR A 5 -10.64 -3.06 -8.28
N ILE A 6 -9.39 -3.47 -8.24
CA ILE A 6 -8.99 -4.88 -8.11
C ILE A 6 -8.13 -5.05 -6.86
N ALA A 7 -8.58 -5.88 -5.93
CA ALA A 7 -7.81 -6.18 -4.73
C ALA A 7 -6.60 -7.08 -5.03
N GLY A 8 -5.39 -6.54 -4.76
CA GLY A 8 -4.13 -7.27 -4.85
C GLY A 8 -3.38 -7.08 -6.19
N SER A 9 -2.18 -6.53 -6.09
CA SER A 9 -1.34 -6.16 -7.23
C SER A 9 -0.98 -7.31 -8.15
N SER A 10 -0.85 -8.54 -7.64
CA SER A 10 -0.59 -9.73 -8.47
C SER A 10 -1.74 -10.04 -9.44
N LYS A 11 -3.00 -9.82 -9.02
CA LYS A 11 -4.16 -9.96 -9.93
C LYS A 11 -4.19 -8.88 -10.98
N ILE A 12 -3.81 -7.63 -10.61
CA ILE A 12 -3.72 -6.52 -11.56
C ILE A 12 -2.66 -6.83 -12.61
N VAL A 13 -1.48 -7.33 -12.20
CA VAL A 13 -0.43 -7.75 -13.12
C VAL A 13 -0.95 -8.79 -14.13
N GLN A 14 -1.67 -9.81 -13.66
CA GLN A 14 -2.26 -10.82 -14.54
C GLN A 14 -3.22 -10.21 -15.57
N ALA A 15 -4.12 -9.32 -15.15
CA ALA A 15 -5.05 -8.63 -16.03
C ALA A 15 -4.33 -7.71 -17.04
N MET A 16 -3.23 -7.07 -16.64
CA MET A 16 -2.40 -6.27 -17.55
C MET A 16 -1.69 -7.13 -18.61
N LEU A 17 -1.12 -8.28 -18.20
CA LEU A 17 -0.50 -9.22 -19.13
C LEU A 17 -1.51 -9.88 -20.07
N ALA A 18 -2.75 -10.08 -19.61
CA ALA A 18 -3.88 -10.50 -20.45
C ALA A 18 -4.44 -9.38 -21.36
N LYS A 19 -3.87 -8.15 -21.27
CA LYS A 19 -4.31 -6.95 -22.02
C LYS A 19 -5.73 -6.47 -21.69
N GLU A 20 -6.28 -6.89 -20.56
CA GLU A 20 -7.59 -6.46 -20.08
C GLU A 20 -7.54 -5.05 -19.45
N ILE A 21 -6.40 -4.71 -18.84
CA ILE A 21 -6.16 -3.40 -18.21
C ILE A 21 -4.90 -2.79 -18.81
N PRO A 22 -5.01 -1.64 -19.50
CA PRO A 22 -3.86 -1.02 -20.15
C PRO A 22 -2.94 -0.23 -19.19
N ILE A 23 -3.50 0.45 -18.20
CA ILE A 23 -2.76 1.29 -17.24
C ILE A 23 -3.34 1.07 -15.86
N SER A 24 -2.51 0.91 -14.84
CA SER A 24 -2.96 0.76 -13.46
C SER A 24 -1.97 1.34 -12.47
N GLU A 25 -2.44 1.71 -11.29
CA GLU A 25 -1.59 1.97 -10.13
C GLU A 25 -1.45 0.68 -9.32
N ILE A 26 -0.24 0.18 -9.18
CA ILE A 26 0.05 -1.11 -8.53
C ILE A 26 1.30 -1.03 -7.66
N ALA A 27 1.43 -1.99 -6.74
CA ALA A 27 2.62 -2.12 -5.90
C ALA A 27 3.84 -2.51 -6.75
N ILE A 28 4.92 -1.75 -6.64
CA ILE A 28 6.14 -1.94 -7.42
C ILE A 28 6.84 -3.28 -7.16
N PRO A 29 6.86 -3.87 -5.96
CA PRO A 29 7.38 -5.22 -5.77
C PRO A 29 6.74 -6.27 -6.68
N ALA A 30 5.42 -6.18 -6.93
CA ALA A 30 4.74 -7.09 -7.84
C ALA A 30 5.18 -6.90 -9.31
N VAL A 31 5.49 -5.65 -9.71
CA VAL A 31 6.05 -5.34 -11.05
C VAL A 31 7.45 -5.94 -11.20
N ILE A 32 8.30 -5.78 -10.18
CA ILE A 32 9.65 -6.33 -10.18
C ILE A 32 9.59 -7.86 -10.32
N GLN A 33 8.78 -8.53 -9.51
CA GLN A 33 8.62 -9.99 -9.57
C GLN A 33 8.13 -10.45 -10.94
N ALA A 34 7.13 -9.77 -11.51
CA ALA A 34 6.63 -10.08 -12.84
C ALA A 34 7.70 -9.92 -13.92
N ASN A 35 8.47 -8.83 -13.86
CA ASN A 35 9.55 -8.58 -14.82
C ASN A 35 10.70 -9.58 -14.68
N MET A 36 11.02 -10.05 -13.48
CA MET A 36 11.97 -11.15 -13.27
C MET A 36 11.47 -12.46 -13.87
N ALA A 37 10.16 -12.63 -14.00
CA ALA A 37 9.53 -13.77 -14.68
C ALA A 37 9.31 -13.53 -16.19
N GLY A 38 9.88 -12.44 -16.76
CA GLY A 38 9.83 -12.14 -18.21
C GLY A 38 8.69 -11.23 -18.65
N ALA A 39 7.97 -10.59 -17.73
CA ALA A 39 6.96 -9.60 -18.09
C ALA A 39 7.61 -8.32 -18.68
N ASP A 40 6.80 -7.55 -19.43
CA ASP A 40 7.21 -6.32 -20.13
C ASP A 40 6.60 -5.07 -19.46
N LEU A 41 6.61 -5.02 -18.13
CA LEU A 41 6.01 -3.91 -17.37
C LEU A 41 6.99 -2.74 -17.20
N VAL A 42 6.46 -1.53 -17.25
CA VAL A 42 7.21 -0.29 -17.01
C VAL A 42 6.44 0.66 -16.11
N MET A 43 7.11 1.22 -15.12
CA MET A 43 6.58 2.28 -14.28
C MET A 43 6.69 3.62 -15.01
N LEU A 44 5.59 4.36 -15.07
CA LEU A 44 5.48 5.67 -15.72
C LEU A 44 5.59 6.83 -14.73
N ALA A 45 5.05 6.66 -13.53
CA ALA A 45 5.05 7.66 -12.46
C ALA A 45 4.97 6.99 -11.09
N GLY A 46 5.48 7.68 -10.07
CA GLY A 46 5.43 7.23 -8.69
C GLY A 46 4.96 8.33 -7.74
N PRO A 47 3.79 8.16 -7.09
CA PRO A 47 3.25 9.19 -6.20
C PRO A 47 3.92 9.22 -4.83
N ASN A 48 4.60 8.15 -4.43
CA ASN A 48 5.14 7.98 -3.09
C ASN A 48 6.66 7.79 -3.13
N HIS A 49 7.36 8.40 -2.17
CA HIS A 49 8.79 8.18 -1.98
C HIS A 49 9.12 7.55 -0.61
N LYS A 50 8.09 7.30 0.21
CA LYS A 50 8.21 6.63 1.51
C LYS A 50 7.14 5.55 1.67
N PRO A 51 7.40 4.53 2.50
CA PRO A 51 6.36 3.55 2.85
C PRO A 51 5.18 4.23 3.55
N GLY A 52 3.96 3.85 3.23
CA GLY A 52 2.76 4.36 3.91
C GLY A 52 2.22 3.42 5.00
N GLN A 53 2.82 2.24 5.12
CA GLN A 53 2.37 1.17 6.00
C GLN A 53 2.82 1.35 7.44
N LYS A 54 2.04 0.77 8.36
CA LYS A 54 2.32 0.69 9.78
C LYS A 54 2.14 -0.74 10.25
N LEU A 55 3.01 -1.22 11.11
CA LEU A 55 2.81 -2.49 11.79
C LEU A 55 1.95 -2.24 13.02
N MET A 56 0.68 -2.64 12.91
CA MET A 56 -0.28 -2.60 14.01
C MET A 56 -0.26 -3.95 14.72
N VAL A 57 -0.27 -3.94 16.06
CA VAL A 57 -0.15 -5.14 16.88
C VAL A 57 -1.13 -5.10 18.05
N LYS A 58 -1.38 -6.25 18.66
CA LYS A 58 -2.11 -6.37 19.91
C LYS A 58 -1.43 -5.59 21.04
N PRO A 59 -2.19 -5.07 22.02
CA PRO A 59 -1.65 -4.22 23.07
C PRO A 59 -0.61 -4.88 23.98
N GLU A 60 -0.57 -6.20 24.05
CA GLU A 60 0.46 -6.96 24.79
C GLU A 60 1.83 -7.00 24.11
N ILE A 61 1.93 -6.72 22.82
CA ILE A 61 3.19 -6.68 22.06
C ILE A 61 3.79 -5.29 22.18
N LYS A 62 4.84 -5.11 22.97
CA LYS A 62 5.43 -3.80 23.28
C LYS A 62 6.74 -3.55 22.54
N SER A 63 7.41 -4.60 22.12
CA SER A 63 8.72 -4.52 21.48
C SER A 63 8.81 -5.47 20.29
N ARG A 64 9.87 -5.36 19.49
CA ARG A 64 10.15 -6.27 18.39
C ARG A 64 10.43 -7.70 18.86
N GLU A 65 10.98 -7.85 20.05
CA GLU A 65 11.30 -9.15 20.67
C GLU A 65 10.02 -9.96 20.94
N ASP A 66 8.91 -9.28 21.26
CA ASP A 66 7.61 -9.90 21.51
C ASP A 66 6.96 -10.48 20.25
N LEU A 67 7.52 -10.20 19.07
CA LEU A 67 7.01 -10.73 17.80
C LEU A 67 7.35 -12.19 17.58
N LYS A 68 8.36 -12.74 18.26
CA LYS A 68 8.74 -14.15 18.09
C LYS A 68 7.58 -15.08 18.44
N GLY A 69 7.31 -16.05 17.56
CA GLY A 69 6.20 -16.98 17.68
C GLY A 69 4.82 -16.39 17.32
N LYS A 70 4.75 -15.12 16.89
CA LYS A 70 3.49 -14.45 16.56
C LYS A 70 3.08 -14.65 15.10
N LYS A 71 1.80 -14.39 14.83
CA LYS A 71 1.20 -14.40 13.50
C LYS A 71 0.99 -12.97 13.01
N LEU A 72 1.63 -12.59 11.92
CA LEU A 72 1.52 -11.25 11.34
C LEU A 72 0.82 -11.30 9.98
N GLY A 73 -0.21 -10.49 9.82
CA GLY A 73 -1.01 -10.38 8.60
C GLY A 73 -0.38 -9.45 7.56
N VAL A 74 -0.37 -9.91 6.31
CA VAL A 74 -0.11 -9.12 5.10
C VAL A 74 -1.29 -9.23 4.14
N THR A 75 -1.46 -8.26 3.25
CA THR A 75 -2.56 -8.33 2.27
C THR A 75 -2.40 -9.56 1.37
N ARG A 76 -1.27 -9.64 0.67
CA ARG A 76 -0.88 -10.79 -0.17
C ARG A 76 0.64 -10.89 -0.20
N PHE A 77 1.14 -12.10 -0.40
CA PHE A 77 2.56 -12.30 -0.66
C PHE A 77 2.98 -11.63 -1.97
N GLY A 78 4.19 -11.04 -1.99
CA GLY A 78 4.71 -10.27 -3.11
C GLY A 78 4.16 -8.84 -3.23
N THR A 79 3.35 -8.37 -2.29
CA THR A 79 2.91 -6.97 -2.22
C THR A 79 3.86 -6.10 -1.41
N SER A 80 3.61 -4.78 -1.39
CA SER A 80 4.37 -3.85 -0.55
C SER A 80 4.32 -4.23 0.94
N ASP A 81 3.19 -4.73 1.42
CA ASP A 81 3.04 -5.12 2.83
C ASP A 81 3.96 -6.29 3.20
N ASP A 82 3.99 -7.32 2.34
CA ASP A 82 4.85 -8.49 2.53
C ASP A 82 6.32 -8.11 2.44
N PHE A 83 6.70 -7.35 1.41
CA PHE A 83 8.07 -6.89 1.23
C PHE A 83 8.56 -6.08 2.43
N LEU A 84 7.79 -5.07 2.84
CA LEU A 84 8.16 -4.17 3.93
C LEU A 84 8.18 -4.88 5.29
N LEU A 85 7.26 -5.83 5.53
CA LEU A 85 7.27 -6.61 6.75
C LEU A 85 8.49 -7.52 6.82
N ARG A 86 8.81 -8.24 5.73
CA ARG A 86 10.04 -9.06 5.66
C ARG A 86 11.30 -8.21 5.82
N TYR A 87 11.33 -7.04 5.20
CA TYR A 87 12.45 -6.11 5.30
C TYR A 87 12.69 -5.68 6.75
N ILE A 88 11.64 -5.18 7.44
CA ILE A 88 11.81 -4.67 8.82
C ILE A 88 12.11 -5.80 9.81
N LEU A 89 11.51 -6.99 9.66
CA LEU A 89 11.84 -8.15 10.46
C LEU A 89 13.32 -8.55 10.28
N GLY A 90 13.81 -8.55 9.03
CA GLY A 90 15.22 -8.81 8.73
C GLY A 90 16.16 -7.78 9.36
N GLN A 91 15.82 -6.48 9.33
CA GLN A 91 16.59 -5.44 10.03
C GLN A 91 16.63 -5.64 11.55
N TRP A 92 15.62 -6.28 12.11
CA TRP A 92 15.56 -6.63 13.54
C TRP A 92 16.19 -7.98 13.87
N GLY A 93 16.74 -8.70 12.88
CA GLY A 93 17.34 -10.02 13.05
C GLY A 93 16.30 -11.13 13.29
N ILE A 94 15.02 -10.88 12.97
CA ILE A 94 13.93 -11.85 13.09
C ILE A 94 13.73 -12.52 11.72
N GLN A 95 13.72 -13.85 11.68
CA GLN A 95 13.58 -14.61 10.44
C GLN A 95 12.08 -14.82 10.12
N PRO A 96 11.56 -14.20 9.03
CA PRO A 96 10.19 -14.44 8.57
C PRO A 96 9.99 -15.93 8.25
N ASP A 97 8.76 -16.42 8.49
CA ASP A 97 8.33 -17.81 8.27
C ASP A 97 9.00 -18.87 9.17
N ARG A 98 9.99 -18.47 9.98
CA ARG A 98 10.65 -19.36 10.97
C ARG A 98 10.37 -18.92 12.40
N GLU A 99 10.64 -17.65 12.72
CA GLU A 99 10.42 -17.08 14.05
C GLU A 99 9.10 -16.33 14.17
N VAL A 100 8.53 -15.90 13.03
CA VAL A 100 7.25 -15.20 12.92
C VAL A 100 6.47 -15.79 11.75
N ALA A 101 5.23 -16.18 11.95
CA ALA A 101 4.38 -16.68 10.87
C ALA A 101 3.76 -15.51 10.09
N LEU A 102 3.97 -15.45 8.78
CA LEU A 102 3.31 -14.49 7.91
C LEU A 102 2.02 -15.09 7.33
N ILE A 103 0.91 -14.36 7.49
CA ILE A 103 -0.42 -14.84 7.09
C ILE A 103 -0.99 -13.92 6.00
N GLN A 104 -1.33 -14.51 4.86
CA GLN A 104 -1.99 -13.79 3.77
C GLN A 104 -3.48 -13.63 4.10
N MET A 105 -3.93 -12.38 4.28
CA MET A 105 -5.28 -12.05 4.73
C MET A 105 -6.24 -11.63 3.62
N GLY A 106 -5.71 -11.19 2.47
CA GLY A 106 -6.50 -10.71 1.33
C GLY A 106 -6.52 -9.20 1.17
N GLY A 107 -6.76 -8.44 2.22
CA GLY A 107 -6.78 -6.98 2.22
C GLY A 107 -6.60 -6.39 3.62
N SER A 108 -6.48 -5.06 3.70
CA SER A 108 -6.28 -4.35 4.99
C SER A 108 -7.51 -4.44 5.91
N GLN A 109 -8.71 -4.57 5.36
CA GLN A 109 -9.94 -4.78 6.15
C GLN A 109 -9.90 -6.15 6.83
N GLU A 110 -9.48 -7.18 6.11
CA GLU A 110 -9.34 -8.54 6.62
C GLU A 110 -8.23 -8.63 7.67
N ILE A 111 -7.15 -7.85 7.54
CA ILE A 111 -6.11 -7.74 8.57
C ILE A 111 -6.70 -7.14 9.85
N LEU A 112 -7.46 -6.04 9.75
CA LEU A 112 -8.12 -5.43 10.91
C LEU A 112 -9.13 -6.37 11.55
N ALA A 113 -9.92 -7.09 10.75
CA ALA A 113 -10.84 -8.12 11.23
C ALA A 113 -10.11 -9.28 11.93
N GLY A 114 -8.99 -9.74 11.36
CA GLY A 114 -8.14 -10.78 11.93
C GLY A 114 -7.52 -10.38 13.29
N LEU A 115 -7.09 -9.12 13.43
CA LEU A 115 -6.67 -8.55 14.72
C LEU A 115 -7.82 -8.56 15.74
N SER A 116 -9.00 -8.09 15.33
CA SER A 116 -10.18 -7.97 16.19
C SER A 116 -10.70 -9.34 16.65
N SER A 117 -10.66 -10.36 15.78
CA SER A 117 -11.03 -11.73 16.10
C SER A 117 -9.93 -12.53 16.82
N ARG A 118 -8.76 -11.91 17.08
CA ARG A 118 -7.55 -12.55 17.63
C ARG A 118 -6.97 -13.69 16.78
N GLY A 119 -7.32 -13.77 15.50
CA GLY A 119 -6.78 -14.74 14.55
C GLY A 119 -5.32 -14.49 14.17
N ILE A 120 -4.88 -13.23 14.25
CA ILE A 120 -3.49 -12.79 14.09
C ILE A 120 -3.09 -11.88 15.25
N ASP A 121 -1.79 -11.69 15.47
CA ASP A 121 -1.24 -10.90 16.59
C ASP A 121 -0.81 -9.50 16.16
N GLY A 122 -0.55 -9.30 14.87
CA GLY A 122 -0.22 -8.03 14.27
C GLY A 122 -0.48 -8.07 12.76
N GLY A 123 -0.31 -6.93 12.09
CA GLY A 123 -0.42 -6.88 10.63
C GLY A 123 -0.11 -5.52 10.05
N MET A 124 0.20 -5.54 8.75
CA MET A 124 0.54 -4.33 7.99
C MET A 124 -0.74 -3.61 7.58
N ILE A 125 -0.95 -2.41 8.11
CA ILE A 125 -2.14 -1.60 7.83
C ILE A 125 -1.72 -0.20 7.41
N SER A 126 -2.35 0.32 6.36
CA SER A 126 -2.17 1.70 5.89
C SER A 126 -3.25 2.63 6.43
N SER A 127 -3.02 3.95 6.33
CA SER A 127 -4.08 4.94 6.57
C SER A 127 -5.21 4.77 5.54
N PRO A 128 -6.47 4.89 5.97
CA PRO A 128 -6.95 5.32 7.29
C PRO A 128 -7.20 4.20 8.30
N LEU A 129 -7.08 2.92 7.92
CA LEU A 129 -7.47 1.78 8.77
C LEU A 129 -6.59 1.62 10.02
N ASN A 130 -5.33 2.06 9.97
CA ASN A 130 -4.48 2.11 11.16
C ASN A 130 -5.08 2.99 12.26
N LEU A 131 -5.76 4.08 11.92
CA LEU A 131 -6.43 4.95 12.89
C LEU A 131 -7.63 4.25 13.54
N ARG A 132 -8.35 3.46 12.75
CA ARG A 132 -9.42 2.61 13.29
C ARG A 132 -8.86 1.52 14.20
N ALA A 133 -7.73 0.91 13.85
CA ALA A 133 -7.04 -0.05 14.72
C ALA A 133 -6.67 0.58 16.07
N LEU A 134 -6.11 1.82 16.08
CA LEU A 134 -5.80 2.55 17.30
C LEU A 134 -7.05 2.79 18.15
N LYS A 135 -8.16 3.21 17.54
CA LYS A 135 -9.46 3.40 18.26
C LYS A 135 -10.01 2.10 18.87
N LEU A 136 -9.67 0.95 18.30
CA LEU A 136 -10.04 -0.37 18.82
C LEU A 136 -9.07 -0.89 19.91
N GLY A 137 -8.06 -0.10 20.29
CA GLY A 137 -7.11 -0.45 21.35
C GLY A 137 -5.86 -1.20 20.87
N PHE A 138 -5.69 -1.43 19.57
CA PHE A 138 -4.43 -1.91 19.02
C PHE A 138 -3.37 -0.82 19.08
N GLN A 139 -2.11 -1.19 19.02
CA GLN A 139 -1.01 -0.22 19.04
C GLN A 139 -0.17 -0.28 17.78
N MET A 140 0.45 0.82 17.45
CA MET A 140 1.41 0.92 16.37
C MET A 140 2.80 0.59 16.89
N LEU A 141 3.35 -0.57 16.50
CA LEU A 141 4.70 -0.96 16.87
C LEU A 141 5.75 -0.18 16.06
N VAL A 142 5.49 0.05 14.78
CA VAL A 142 6.35 0.87 13.93
C VAL A 142 5.56 1.57 12.82
N ASP A 143 5.89 2.84 12.59
CA ASP A 143 5.50 3.59 11.38
C ASP A 143 6.63 3.48 10.36
N LEU A 144 6.41 2.74 9.28
CA LEU A 144 7.44 2.54 8.28
C LEU A 144 7.78 3.81 7.49
N SER A 145 6.93 4.84 7.50
CA SER A 145 7.28 6.13 6.89
C SER A 145 8.41 6.86 7.63
N ALA A 146 8.70 6.47 8.87
CA ALA A 146 9.71 7.08 9.73
C ALA A 146 11.05 6.31 9.79
N ILE A 147 11.17 5.15 9.12
CA ILE A 147 12.39 4.31 9.20
C ILE A 147 13.55 4.81 8.34
N GLY A 148 13.39 5.92 7.62
CA GLY A 148 14.48 6.54 6.84
C GLY A 148 14.80 5.82 5.52
N VAL A 149 13.91 4.97 5.02
CA VAL A 149 14.08 4.25 3.74
C VAL A 149 13.28 4.95 2.66
N ASP A 150 13.95 5.32 1.58
CA ASP A 150 13.28 5.72 0.35
C ASP A 150 12.67 4.49 -0.32
N TYR A 151 11.37 4.54 -0.54
CA TYR A 151 10.63 3.40 -1.04
C TYR A 151 9.53 3.82 -2.01
N GLN A 152 9.67 3.38 -3.26
CA GLN A 152 8.63 3.51 -4.26
C GLN A 152 7.62 2.37 -4.09
N GLY A 153 6.63 2.58 -3.21
CA GLY A 153 5.67 1.54 -2.82
C GLY A 153 4.66 1.19 -3.91
N ALA A 154 4.15 2.20 -4.60
CA ALA A 154 3.18 2.08 -5.68
C ALA A 154 3.53 3.01 -6.84
N GLY A 155 3.06 2.69 -8.03
CA GLY A 155 3.27 3.52 -9.21
C GLY A 155 2.27 3.23 -10.31
N VAL A 156 2.13 4.21 -11.19
CA VAL A 156 1.41 4.06 -12.45
C VAL A 156 2.25 3.19 -13.37
N VAL A 157 1.70 2.07 -13.78
CA VAL A 157 2.38 1.03 -14.56
C VAL A 157 1.59 0.70 -15.82
N THR A 158 2.30 0.37 -16.87
CA THR A 158 1.78 -0.18 -18.13
C THR A 158 2.79 -1.16 -18.72
N THR A 159 2.56 -1.68 -19.93
CA THR A 159 3.55 -2.44 -20.68
C THR A 159 4.36 -1.53 -21.60
N ARG A 160 5.63 -1.89 -21.90
CA ARG A 160 6.45 -1.14 -22.88
C ARG A 160 5.80 -1.15 -24.27
N SER A 161 5.18 -2.27 -24.64
CA SER A 161 4.40 -2.37 -25.88
C SER A 161 3.27 -1.35 -25.92
N TYR A 162 2.50 -1.20 -24.81
CA TYR A 162 1.42 -0.22 -24.77
C TYR A 162 1.92 1.23 -24.89
N VAL A 163 3.06 1.55 -24.28
CA VAL A 163 3.69 2.89 -24.43
C VAL A 163 4.03 3.17 -25.88
N ARG A 164 4.60 2.19 -26.59
CA ARG A 164 4.98 2.33 -27.98
C ARG A 164 3.77 2.47 -28.91
N ASP A 165 2.74 1.67 -28.66
CA ASP A 165 1.59 1.55 -29.56
C ASP A 165 0.53 2.63 -29.28
N HIS A 166 0.52 3.22 -28.08
CA HIS A 166 -0.46 4.24 -27.65
C HIS A 166 0.17 5.44 -26.90
N PRO A 167 1.20 6.09 -27.46
CA PRO A 167 1.95 7.14 -26.75
C PRO A 167 1.09 8.35 -26.34
N ASP A 168 0.09 8.70 -27.14
CA ASP A 168 -0.80 9.84 -26.87
C ASP A 168 -1.77 9.54 -25.73
N ILE A 169 -2.22 8.30 -25.59
CA ILE A 169 -3.07 7.90 -24.44
C ILE A 169 -2.24 7.98 -23.16
N VAL A 170 -1.03 7.42 -23.19
CA VAL A 170 -0.10 7.45 -22.05
C VAL A 170 0.19 8.89 -21.62
N ARG A 171 0.50 9.78 -22.57
CA ARG A 171 0.78 11.20 -22.30
C ARG A 171 -0.43 11.91 -21.66
N ARG A 172 -1.62 11.72 -22.21
CA ARG A 172 -2.86 12.31 -21.67
C ARG A 172 -3.18 11.77 -20.28
N TYR A 173 -2.97 10.47 -20.06
CA TYR A 173 -3.14 9.84 -18.75
C TYR A 173 -2.20 10.46 -17.72
N LEU A 174 -0.90 10.55 -18.03
CA LEU A 174 0.11 11.13 -17.13
C LEU A 174 -0.16 12.60 -16.83
N LYS A 175 -0.59 13.38 -17.83
CA LYS A 175 -0.98 14.78 -17.61
C LYS A 175 -2.13 14.89 -16.60
N ALA A 176 -3.21 14.13 -16.81
CA ALA A 176 -4.34 14.10 -15.88
C ALA A 176 -3.95 13.59 -14.48
N TYR A 177 -3.04 12.60 -14.41
CA TYR A 177 -2.52 12.07 -13.16
C TYR A 177 -1.74 13.14 -12.37
N VAL A 178 -0.82 13.86 -13.02
CA VAL A 178 -0.04 14.94 -12.40
C VAL A 178 -0.94 16.09 -11.94
N GLU A 179 -1.93 16.49 -12.77
CA GLU A 179 -2.92 17.50 -12.40
C GLU A 179 -3.75 17.04 -11.18
N GLY A 180 -4.14 15.77 -11.15
CA GLY A 180 -4.84 15.17 -10.01
C GLY A 180 -4.01 15.19 -8.72
N LEU A 181 -2.74 14.83 -8.79
CA LEU A 181 -1.81 14.89 -7.65
C LEU A 181 -1.61 16.33 -7.17
N HIS A 182 -1.43 17.27 -8.10
CA HIS A 182 -1.30 18.70 -7.76
C HIS A 182 -2.55 19.19 -7.03
N ARG A 183 -3.73 18.89 -7.56
CA ARG A 183 -5.00 19.28 -6.95
C ARG A 183 -5.20 18.62 -5.59
N PHE A 184 -4.84 17.34 -5.46
CA PHE A 184 -4.90 16.63 -4.17
C PHE A 184 -4.08 17.35 -3.08
N LYS A 185 -2.92 17.90 -3.43
CA LYS A 185 -2.05 18.62 -2.49
C LYS A 185 -2.48 20.07 -2.23
N SER A 186 -2.98 20.76 -3.24
CA SER A 186 -3.30 22.20 -3.18
C SER A 186 -4.71 22.53 -2.74
N ASP A 187 -5.68 21.62 -2.99
CA ASP A 187 -7.10 21.81 -2.66
C ASP A 187 -7.56 20.79 -1.61
N ARG A 188 -7.31 21.14 -0.34
CA ARG A 188 -7.61 20.24 0.80
C ARG A 188 -9.09 19.86 0.88
N ASP A 189 -10.01 20.83 0.70
CA ASP A 189 -11.45 20.57 0.86
C ASP A 189 -11.98 19.66 -0.25
N PHE A 190 -11.53 19.86 -1.48
CA PHE A 190 -11.80 18.93 -2.58
C PHE A 190 -11.25 17.54 -2.27
N SER A 191 -10.01 17.45 -1.80
CA SER A 191 -9.34 16.20 -1.51
C SER A 191 -10.00 15.41 -0.39
N LEU A 192 -10.48 16.08 0.66
CA LEU A 192 -11.26 15.43 1.72
C LEU A 192 -12.59 14.86 1.20
N LYS A 193 -13.28 15.57 0.28
CA LYS A 193 -14.49 15.05 -0.37
C LYS A 193 -14.21 13.81 -1.23
N VAL A 194 -13.10 13.84 -1.99
CA VAL A 194 -12.67 12.70 -2.80
C VAL A 194 -12.29 11.52 -1.92
N LEU A 195 -11.49 11.74 -0.86
CA LEU A 195 -11.14 10.71 0.11
C LEU A 195 -12.41 10.08 0.72
N ALA A 196 -13.36 10.88 1.22
CA ALA A 196 -14.61 10.38 1.79
C ALA A 196 -15.39 9.50 0.80
N LYS A 197 -15.51 9.95 -0.46
CA LYS A 197 -16.23 9.23 -1.51
C LYS A 197 -15.62 7.86 -1.80
N TYR A 198 -14.30 7.77 -1.95
CA TYR A 198 -13.64 6.55 -2.42
C TYR A 198 -13.19 5.62 -1.28
N SER A 199 -12.87 6.17 -0.09
CA SER A 199 -12.54 5.35 1.09
C SER A 199 -13.77 4.90 1.88
N ARG A 200 -14.95 5.49 1.61
CA ARG A 200 -16.20 5.27 2.35
C ARG A 200 -16.07 5.59 3.85
N ILE A 201 -15.20 6.53 4.19
CA ILE A 201 -15.01 7.02 5.56
C ILE A 201 -15.80 8.30 5.72
N ALA A 202 -16.59 8.37 6.79
CA ALA A 202 -17.39 9.55 7.13
C ALA A 202 -16.72 10.43 8.21
N GLU A 203 -15.85 9.84 9.02
CA GLU A 203 -15.22 10.51 10.16
C GLU A 203 -14.19 11.55 9.69
N ARG A 204 -14.51 12.81 9.94
CA ARG A 204 -13.72 13.96 9.48
C ARG A 204 -12.28 13.93 9.99
N ASP A 205 -12.06 13.49 11.22
CA ASP A 205 -10.73 13.40 11.81
C ASP A 205 -9.87 12.35 11.07
N MET A 206 -10.44 11.20 10.76
CA MET A 206 -9.77 10.16 10.00
C MET A 206 -9.42 10.62 8.57
N LEU A 207 -10.32 11.37 7.93
CA LEU A 207 -10.07 11.96 6.62
C LEU A 207 -8.93 12.98 6.67
N ASN A 208 -8.93 13.86 7.68
CA ASN A 208 -7.89 14.86 7.88
C ASN A 208 -6.52 14.23 8.10
N GLU A 209 -6.42 13.24 8.98
CA GLU A 209 -5.17 12.54 9.24
C GLU A 209 -4.69 11.76 8.02
N THR A 210 -5.61 11.14 7.26
CA THR A 210 -5.29 10.46 6.00
C THR A 210 -4.71 11.45 4.99
N TYR A 211 -5.35 12.61 4.83
CA TYR A 211 -4.86 13.66 3.96
C TYR A 211 -3.45 14.12 4.38
N GLN A 212 -3.24 14.42 5.66
CA GLN A 212 -1.93 14.82 6.19
C GLN A 212 -0.86 13.74 5.97
N HIS A 213 -1.23 12.48 6.16
CA HIS A 213 -0.30 11.38 5.92
C HIS A 213 0.15 11.30 4.45
N TYR A 214 -0.79 11.28 3.51
CA TYR A 214 -0.44 11.13 2.09
C TYR A 214 0.08 12.43 1.46
N ALA A 215 -0.63 13.55 1.61
CA ALA A 215 -0.27 14.80 0.94
C ALA A 215 1.03 15.44 1.47
N VAL A 216 1.35 15.23 2.76
CA VAL A 216 2.47 15.92 3.43
C VAL A 216 3.66 14.99 3.71
N LYS A 217 3.41 13.74 4.16
CA LYS A 217 4.49 12.85 4.63
C LYS A 217 4.97 11.86 3.57
N VAL A 218 4.06 11.33 2.74
CA VAL A 218 4.35 10.21 1.84
C VAL A 218 4.61 10.65 0.41
N MET A 219 3.87 11.62 -0.10
CA MET A 219 4.10 12.18 -1.44
C MET A 219 5.28 13.14 -1.46
N PRO A 220 6.06 13.18 -2.54
CA PRO A 220 7.15 14.15 -2.70
C PRO A 220 6.64 15.60 -2.64
N ARG A 221 7.53 16.54 -2.26
CA ARG A 221 7.22 17.99 -2.23
C ARG A 221 7.03 18.58 -3.61
#